data_95dbc81537d64bac99a71f3de5e8c19b
#
_entry.id   95dbc81537d64bac99a71f3de5e8c19b
#
_cell.length_a   1.000
_cell.length_b   1.000
_cell.length_c   1.000
_cell.angle_alpha   90.00
_cell.angle_beta   90.00
_cell.angle_gamma   90.00
#
_symmetry.space_group_name_H-M   'P 1'
#
loop_
_entity.id
_entity.type
_entity.pdbx_description
1 polymer ?
#
loop_
_entity_poly.entity_id
_entity_poly.type
_entity_poly.pdbx_seq_one_letter_code
_entity_poly.pdbx_strand_id
1 'polypeptide(L)'
;APVDPAGIDLTLVGVVFDGADKLQHLCWRFLDPAMRPAEPNAWEQEIIDLCEEYFARLDAILADIVEQAGADATVVVASDHGFGASHDVFYINAWLEEQGFLVWKDEAWESQEVDPQIGFANITRHINELNWDRTVAYAATPSSLGINIVEQPNAVGGRDRATILADLVSALRQVRNPWTGQPIVAQIHSRDEAFAGPFERYGPDLTLTLSDGAAISILRSDVLFRRRDIPLGNHKWDGVFIA
;
A
#
# COMPACT_ATOMS: atom_id res chain seq x y z
N ALA A 1 35.38 14.63 -5.89
CA ALA A 1 34.26 13.81 -6.38
C ALA A 1 34.51 12.35 -5.96
N PRO A 2 33.50 11.64 -5.48
CA PRO A 2 33.66 10.23 -5.17
C PRO A 2 34.04 9.48 -6.46
N VAL A 3 35.13 8.73 -6.43
CA VAL A 3 35.59 7.94 -7.55
C VAL A 3 35.18 6.51 -7.28
N ASP A 4 34.43 5.91 -8.21
CA ASP A 4 34.18 4.46 -8.21
C ASP A 4 35.55 3.73 -8.20
N PRO A 5 35.68 2.54 -7.53
CA PRO A 5 36.87 1.71 -7.60
C PRO A 5 37.39 1.43 -9.01
N ALA A 6 36.53 1.56 -10.02
CA ALA A 6 36.87 1.50 -11.46
C ALA A 6 37.44 2.81 -12.03
N GLY A 7 37.56 3.91 -11.26
CA GLY A 7 38.09 5.20 -11.69
C GLY A 7 37.06 6.04 -12.49
N ILE A 8 35.78 5.75 -12.36
CA ILE A 8 34.70 6.51 -13.02
C ILE A 8 34.36 7.74 -12.18
N ASP A 9 34.32 8.91 -12.78
CA ASP A 9 33.85 10.15 -12.15
C ASP A 9 32.32 10.13 -12.06
N LEU A 10 31.78 9.92 -10.83
CA LEU A 10 30.36 9.81 -10.57
C LEU A 10 29.78 11.19 -10.28
N THR A 11 28.85 11.64 -11.12
CA THR A 11 28.12 12.90 -10.93
C THR A 11 26.84 12.75 -10.12
N LEU A 12 26.29 11.53 -10.05
CA LEU A 12 25.10 11.18 -9.27
C LEU A 12 25.19 9.74 -8.79
N VAL A 13 24.96 9.53 -7.51
CA VAL A 13 24.82 8.20 -6.89
C VAL A 13 23.47 8.13 -6.20
N GLY A 14 22.66 7.13 -6.52
CA GLY A 14 21.39 6.85 -5.86
C GLY A 14 21.44 5.49 -5.15
N VAL A 15 21.06 5.46 -3.88
CA VAL A 15 20.98 4.24 -3.07
C VAL A 15 19.57 4.12 -2.49
N VAL A 16 18.98 2.90 -2.57
CA VAL A 16 17.66 2.61 -2.02
C VAL A 16 17.79 1.63 -0.87
N PHE A 17 17.17 1.95 0.26
CA PHE A 17 17.12 1.11 1.46
C PHE A 17 15.69 0.61 1.69
N ASP A 18 15.25 -0.42 0.95
CA ASP A 18 13.89 -0.97 1.06
C ASP A 18 13.63 -1.81 2.32
N GLY A 19 14.70 -2.16 3.06
CA GLY A 19 14.58 -2.90 4.31
C GLY A 19 13.84 -2.13 5.40
N ALA A 20 13.94 -0.79 5.42
CA ALA A 20 13.19 0.06 6.35
C ALA A 20 11.67 -0.08 6.13
N ASP A 21 11.22 -0.10 4.88
CA ASP A 21 9.83 -0.33 4.52
C ASP A 21 9.31 -1.66 5.06
N LYS A 22 10.01 -2.76 4.74
CA LYS A 22 9.64 -4.12 5.17
C LYS A 22 9.58 -4.27 6.68
N LEU A 23 10.58 -3.71 7.37
CA LEU A 23 10.63 -3.75 8.83
C LEU A 23 9.45 -2.99 9.44
N GLN A 24 9.13 -1.80 8.93
CA GLN A 24 8.04 -0.97 9.42
C GLN A 24 6.68 -1.64 9.20
N HIS A 25 6.48 -2.34 8.08
CA HIS A 25 5.24 -3.09 7.87
C HIS A 25 4.99 -4.14 8.95
N LEU A 26 6.02 -4.88 9.36
CA LEU A 26 5.87 -6.00 10.29
C LEU A 26 6.01 -5.59 11.76
N CYS A 27 6.87 -4.62 12.04
CA CYS A 27 7.32 -4.31 13.40
C CYS A 27 6.82 -2.95 13.92
N TRP A 28 5.84 -2.31 13.28
CA TRP A 28 5.38 -0.97 13.66
C TRP A 28 5.05 -0.85 15.15
N ARG A 29 4.39 -1.87 15.72
CA ARG A 29 4.09 -1.94 17.16
C ARG A 29 5.31 -1.76 18.05
N PHE A 30 6.47 -2.22 17.60
CA PHE A 30 7.71 -2.16 18.36
C PHE A 30 8.56 -0.93 18.05
N LEU A 31 8.29 -0.29 16.92
CA LEU A 31 8.96 0.92 16.48
C LEU A 31 8.30 2.19 17.02
N ASP A 32 6.97 2.24 17.05
CA ASP A 32 6.22 3.38 17.57
C ASP A 32 6.19 3.35 19.11
N PRO A 33 6.80 4.34 19.79
CA PRO A 33 6.81 4.39 21.26
C PRO A 33 5.41 4.41 21.88
N ALA A 34 4.40 4.95 21.16
CA ALA A 34 3.03 5.00 21.66
C ALA A 34 2.34 3.63 21.65
N MET A 35 2.91 2.66 20.92
CA MET A 35 2.34 1.33 20.72
C MET A 35 3.16 0.23 21.37
N ARG A 36 4.39 0.53 21.76
CA ARG A 36 5.26 -0.43 22.46
C ARG A 36 4.57 -0.96 23.73
N PRO A 37 4.65 -2.28 24.01
CA PRO A 37 4.23 -2.81 25.29
C PRO A 37 4.95 -2.10 26.45
N ALA A 38 4.19 -1.67 27.46
CA ALA A 38 4.78 -1.03 28.63
C ALA A 38 5.69 -1.99 29.43
N GLU A 39 5.37 -3.27 29.41
CA GLU A 39 6.16 -4.35 30.02
C GLU A 39 6.35 -5.46 28.97
N PRO A 40 7.33 -5.32 28.06
CA PRO A 40 7.57 -6.31 27.03
C PRO A 40 8.06 -7.62 27.65
N ASN A 41 7.56 -8.75 27.15
CA ASN A 41 8.14 -10.04 27.47
C ASN A 41 9.49 -10.23 26.76
N ALA A 42 10.22 -11.32 27.06
CA ALA A 42 11.56 -11.54 26.54
C ALA A 42 11.64 -11.55 24.99
N TRP A 43 10.64 -12.12 24.32
CA TRP A 43 10.55 -12.12 22.86
C TRP A 43 10.25 -10.71 22.30
N GLU A 44 9.32 -10.00 22.93
CA GLU A 44 8.99 -8.63 22.50
C GLU A 44 10.19 -7.70 22.67
N GLN A 45 10.96 -7.86 23.76
CA GLN A 45 12.18 -7.08 23.98
C GLN A 45 13.23 -7.40 22.93
N GLU A 46 13.43 -8.68 22.57
CA GLU A 46 14.35 -9.08 21.51
C GLU A 46 13.99 -8.42 20.16
N ILE A 47 12.71 -8.37 19.81
CA ILE A 47 12.26 -7.70 18.58
C ILE A 47 12.53 -6.19 18.65
N ILE A 48 12.26 -5.54 19.78
CA ILE A 48 12.56 -4.11 19.98
C ILE A 48 14.06 -3.86 19.75
N ASP A 49 14.91 -4.64 20.41
CA ASP A 49 16.37 -4.50 20.32
C ASP A 49 16.87 -4.69 18.86
N LEU A 50 16.35 -5.70 18.16
CA LEU A 50 16.66 -5.92 16.74
C LEU A 50 16.20 -4.76 15.83
N CYS A 51 15.04 -4.20 16.10
CA CYS A 51 14.55 -3.02 15.37
C CYS A 51 15.47 -1.81 15.60
N GLU A 52 15.87 -1.56 16.84
CA GLU A 52 16.76 -0.46 17.19
C GLU A 52 18.16 -0.66 16.58
N GLU A 53 18.68 -1.89 16.64
CA GLU A 53 19.94 -2.25 15.99
C GLU A 53 19.90 -2.02 14.47
N TYR A 54 18.80 -2.39 13.82
CA TYR A 54 18.63 -2.17 12.38
C TYR A 54 18.77 -0.68 12.01
N PHE A 55 18.06 0.21 12.71
CA PHE A 55 18.11 1.65 12.41
C PHE A 55 19.46 2.26 12.81
N ALA A 56 20.08 1.80 13.88
CA ALA A 56 21.45 2.23 14.25
C ALA A 56 22.49 1.84 13.17
N ARG A 57 22.35 0.65 12.59
CA ARG A 57 23.19 0.22 11.46
C ARG A 57 22.93 1.01 10.19
N LEU A 58 21.66 1.31 9.90
CA LEU A 58 21.27 2.13 8.76
C LEU A 58 21.88 3.53 8.88
N ASP A 59 21.81 4.15 10.07
CA ASP A 59 22.40 5.45 10.36
C ASP A 59 23.92 5.44 10.15
N ALA A 60 24.62 4.40 10.62
CA ALA A 60 26.05 4.24 10.39
C ALA A 60 26.41 4.11 8.89
N ILE A 61 25.62 3.36 8.12
CA ILE A 61 25.81 3.23 6.66
C ILE A 61 25.61 4.58 5.97
N LEU A 62 24.59 5.36 6.38
CA LEU A 62 24.37 6.70 5.85
C LEU A 62 25.54 7.64 6.18
N ALA A 63 26.09 7.58 7.39
CA ALA A 63 27.27 8.33 7.78
C ALA A 63 28.48 7.99 6.91
N ASP A 64 28.74 6.70 6.67
CA ASP A 64 29.82 6.22 5.79
C ASP A 64 29.64 6.73 4.34
N ILE A 65 28.43 6.72 3.81
CA ILE A 65 28.11 7.24 2.47
C ILE A 65 28.39 8.74 2.39
N VAL A 66 27.96 9.51 3.40
CA VAL A 66 28.21 10.96 3.48
C VAL A 66 29.70 11.27 3.55
N GLU A 67 30.45 10.53 4.36
CA GLU A 67 31.92 10.69 4.48
C GLU A 67 32.62 10.40 3.15
N GLN A 68 32.22 9.30 2.46
CA GLN A 68 32.79 8.93 1.16
C GLN A 68 32.45 9.93 0.04
N ALA A 69 31.24 10.53 0.10
CA ALA A 69 30.83 11.56 -0.85
C ALA A 69 31.69 12.82 -0.79
N GLY A 70 32.21 13.15 0.37
CA GLY A 70 33.12 14.29 0.60
C GLY A 70 32.37 15.59 0.82
N ALA A 71 33.14 16.63 1.24
CA ALA A 71 32.58 17.90 1.69
C ALA A 71 31.90 18.74 0.58
N ASP A 72 32.23 18.49 -0.67
CA ASP A 72 31.66 19.22 -1.82
C ASP A 72 30.40 18.57 -2.41
N ALA A 73 30.01 17.38 -1.89
CA ALA A 73 28.83 16.67 -2.34
C ALA A 73 27.56 17.22 -1.70
N THR A 74 26.51 17.36 -2.51
CA THR A 74 25.15 17.54 -1.98
C THR A 74 24.55 16.19 -1.66
N VAL A 75 24.15 15.98 -0.41
CA VAL A 75 23.50 14.75 0.05
C VAL A 75 22.02 15.03 0.24
N VAL A 76 21.18 14.19 -0.36
CA VAL A 76 19.73 14.24 -0.18
C VAL A 76 19.25 12.91 0.37
N VAL A 77 18.50 12.95 1.46
CA VAL A 77 17.77 11.80 2.01
C VAL A 77 16.29 12.03 1.80
N ALA A 78 15.63 11.15 1.08
CA ALA A 78 14.21 11.26 0.81
C ALA A 78 13.54 9.90 0.95
N SER A 79 12.29 9.89 1.39
CA SER A 79 11.40 8.72 1.32
C SER A 79 10.32 8.97 0.27
N ASP A 80 9.84 7.91 -0.36
CA ASP A 80 8.69 7.91 -1.26
C ASP A 80 7.36 8.04 -0.51
N HIS A 81 7.31 7.64 0.75
CA HIS A 81 6.16 7.78 1.66
C HIS A 81 6.62 7.75 3.13
N GLY A 82 5.71 8.07 4.03
CA GLY A 82 5.89 7.84 5.47
C GLY A 82 5.27 6.53 5.93
N PHE A 83 5.20 6.34 7.25
CA PHE A 83 4.61 5.17 7.88
C PHE A 83 3.73 5.54 9.07
N GLY A 84 2.77 4.67 9.38
CA GLY A 84 1.92 4.81 10.55
C GLY A 84 1.12 3.55 10.83
N ALA A 85 0.47 3.50 11.99
CA ALA A 85 -0.37 2.38 12.37
C ALA A 85 -1.55 2.17 11.41
N SER A 86 -1.86 0.90 11.14
CA SER A 86 -3.03 0.47 10.41
C SER A 86 -3.80 -0.59 11.21
N HIS A 87 -5.01 -0.25 11.58
CA HIS A 87 -5.91 -1.07 12.39
C HIS A 87 -6.98 -1.76 11.56
N ASP A 88 -7.55 -1.05 10.58
CA ASP A 88 -8.75 -1.44 9.87
C ASP A 88 -8.42 -1.84 8.43
N VAL A 89 -8.85 -3.02 8.04
CA VAL A 89 -8.65 -3.55 6.67
C VAL A 89 -9.99 -3.51 5.94
N PHE A 90 -10.01 -2.87 4.78
CA PHE A 90 -11.13 -2.83 3.85
C PHE A 90 -10.86 -3.78 2.68
N TYR A 91 -11.68 -4.81 2.53
CA TYR A 91 -11.60 -5.78 1.43
C TYR A 91 -12.29 -5.22 0.19
N ILE A 92 -11.56 -4.41 -0.57
CA ILE A 92 -12.12 -3.61 -1.66
C ILE A 92 -12.71 -4.48 -2.78
N ASN A 93 -12.08 -5.62 -3.13
CA ASN A 93 -12.60 -6.50 -4.17
C ASN A 93 -13.85 -7.28 -3.70
N ALA A 94 -13.95 -7.62 -2.41
CA ALA A 94 -15.18 -8.17 -1.84
C ALA A 94 -16.31 -7.13 -1.86
N TRP A 95 -16.00 -5.86 -1.59
CA TRP A 95 -16.95 -4.77 -1.71
C TRP A 95 -17.38 -4.54 -3.18
N LEU A 96 -16.44 -4.57 -4.12
CA LEU A 96 -16.77 -4.47 -5.55
C LEU A 96 -17.67 -5.62 -6.02
N GLU A 97 -17.48 -6.84 -5.48
CA GLU A 97 -18.36 -7.98 -5.72
C GLU A 97 -19.77 -7.72 -5.16
N GLU A 98 -19.88 -7.26 -3.90
CA GLU A 98 -21.18 -6.93 -3.28
C GLU A 98 -21.93 -5.85 -4.06
N GLN A 99 -21.21 -4.86 -4.62
CA GLN A 99 -21.79 -3.81 -5.46
C GLN A 99 -22.07 -4.25 -6.90
N GLY A 100 -21.72 -5.48 -7.27
CA GLY A 100 -21.94 -6.03 -8.61
C GLY A 100 -20.97 -5.54 -9.68
N PHE A 101 -19.83 -4.99 -9.31
CA PHE A 101 -18.77 -4.57 -10.23
C PHE A 101 -17.72 -5.68 -10.50
N LEU A 102 -17.60 -6.66 -9.61
CA LEU A 102 -16.64 -7.74 -9.69
C LEU A 102 -17.33 -9.08 -9.57
N VAL A 103 -16.85 -10.07 -10.31
CA VAL A 103 -17.34 -11.44 -10.25
C VAL A 103 -16.15 -12.39 -10.16
N TRP A 104 -16.17 -13.27 -9.16
CA TRP A 104 -15.20 -14.36 -9.05
C TRP A 104 -15.60 -15.54 -9.92
N LYS A 105 -14.64 -16.40 -10.26
CA LYS A 105 -14.93 -17.71 -10.84
C LYS A 105 -15.65 -18.59 -9.83
N ASP A 106 -16.50 -19.49 -10.33
CA ASP A 106 -17.33 -20.41 -9.51
C ASP A 106 -16.52 -21.58 -8.90
N GLU A 107 -15.20 -21.47 -8.79
CA GLU A 107 -14.38 -22.47 -8.13
C GLU A 107 -14.61 -22.42 -6.61
N ALA A 108 -14.62 -23.62 -5.98
CA ALA A 108 -14.80 -23.73 -4.54
C ALA A 108 -13.70 -22.90 -3.83
N TRP A 109 -14.12 -21.83 -3.18
CA TRP A 109 -13.27 -20.96 -2.40
C TRP A 109 -13.42 -21.30 -0.91
N GLU A 110 -12.32 -21.70 -0.31
CA GLU A 110 -12.25 -21.85 1.14
C GLU A 110 -11.65 -20.57 1.73
N SER A 111 -12.37 -19.93 2.65
CA SER A 111 -11.87 -18.78 3.40
C SER A 111 -10.61 -19.20 4.12
N GLN A 112 -9.47 -18.69 3.68
CA GLN A 112 -8.21 -18.85 4.41
C GLN A 112 -8.05 -17.63 5.29
N GLU A 113 -7.85 -17.84 6.59
CA GLU A 113 -7.35 -16.79 7.50
C GLU A 113 -5.89 -16.48 7.16
N VAL A 114 -5.67 -15.80 6.05
CA VAL A 114 -4.35 -15.31 5.67
C VAL A 114 -4.28 -13.86 6.11
N ASP A 115 -3.28 -13.53 6.90
CA ASP A 115 -2.96 -12.12 7.16
C ASP A 115 -2.79 -11.41 5.81
N PRO A 116 -3.59 -10.37 5.51
CA PRO A 116 -3.59 -9.71 4.21
C PRO A 116 -2.23 -9.17 3.76
N GLN A 117 -1.26 -9.04 4.66
CA GLN A 117 0.07 -8.49 4.37
C GLN A 117 1.14 -9.54 4.01
N ILE A 118 0.93 -10.82 4.28
CA ILE A 118 1.99 -11.85 4.09
C ILE A 118 1.97 -12.48 2.69
N GLY A 119 1.21 -11.96 1.73
CA GLY A 119 0.91 -12.72 0.54
C GLY A 119 1.23 -12.12 -0.82
N PHE A 120 2.48 -11.69 -1.12
CA PHE A 120 2.85 -11.38 -2.51
C PHE A 120 2.54 -12.54 -3.49
N ALA A 121 2.71 -13.79 -3.08
CA ALA A 121 2.33 -14.97 -3.85
C ALA A 121 0.81 -15.07 -4.09
N ASN A 122 -0.02 -14.50 -3.22
CA ASN A 122 -1.47 -14.53 -3.32
C ASN A 122 -2.03 -13.46 -4.27
N ILE A 123 -1.29 -12.37 -4.56
CA ILE A 123 -1.76 -11.30 -5.45
C ILE A 123 -1.99 -11.84 -6.86
N THR A 124 -1.01 -12.58 -7.42
CA THR A 124 -1.11 -13.13 -8.77
C THR A 124 -2.22 -14.21 -8.86
N ARG A 125 -2.32 -15.05 -7.83
CA ARG A 125 -3.38 -16.06 -7.74
C ARG A 125 -4.75 -15.40 -7.77
N HIS A 126 -4.92 -14.32 -7.05
CA HIS A 126 -6.16 -13.62 -6.84
C HIS A 126 -6.72 -13.01 -8.13
N ILE A 127 -5.87 -12.38 -8.94
CA ILE A 127 -6.24 -11.86 -10.26
C ILE A 127 -6.71 -13.00 -11.19
N ASN A 128 -6.10 -14.19 -11.08
CA ASN A 128 -6.49 -15.36 -11.86
C ASN A 128 -7.85 -15.95 -11.45
N GLU A 129 -8.35 -15.64 -10.26
CA GLU A 129 -9.67 -16.07 -9.77
C GLU A 129 -10.81 -15.16 -10.24
N LEU A 130 -10.53 -14.03 -10.88
CA LEU A 130 -11.54 -13.15 -11.44
C LEU A 130 -12.18 -13.74 -12.71
N ASN A 131 -13.50 -13.63 -12.80
CA ASN A 131 -14.24 -13.89 -14.04
C ASN A 131 -14.21 -12.62 -14.90
N TRP A 132 -13.23 -12.54 -15.79
CA TRP A 132 -12.97 -11.35 -16.61
C TRP A 132 -14.12 -11.01 -17.57
N ASP A 133 -14.90 -12.00 -18.00
CA ASP A 133 -16.05 -11.78 -18.90
C ASP A 133 -17.21 -11.07 -18.20
N ARG A 134 -17.23 -11.08 -16.87
CA ARG A 134 -18.30 -10.53 -16.03
C ARG A 134 -17.85 -9.41 -15.10
N THR A 135 -16.55 -9.27 -14.89
CA THR A 135 -15.99 -8.21 -14.02
C THR A 135 -15.94 -6.89 -14.76
N VAL A 136 -16.42 -5.83 -14.13
CA VAL A 136 -16.47 -4.47 -14.65
C VAL A 136 -15.36 -3.60 -14.05
N ALA A 137 -15.07 -3.79 -12.75
CA ALA A 137 -14.01 -3.05 -12.07
C ALA A 137 -13.34 -3.93 -11.01
N TYR A 138 -12.06 -3.69 -10.76
CA TYR A 138 -11.25 -4.42 -9.80
C TYR A 138 -10.09 -3.59 -9.26
N ALA A 139 -9.61 -3.91 -8.07
CA ALA A 139 -8.35 -3.42 -7.54
C ALA A 139 -7.25 -4.47 -7.76
N ALA A 140 -6.14 -4.06 -8.35
CA ALA A 140 -5.06 -4.96 -8.77
C ALA A 140 -4.07 -5.26 -7.66
N THR A 141 -3.73 -4.27 -6.84
CA THR A 141 -2.77 -4.38 -5.74
C THR A 141 -3.23 -3.57 -4.54
N PRO A 142 -2.87 -3.96 -3.32
CA PRO A 142 -3.22 -3.19 -2.12
C PRO A 142 -2.45 -1.87 -2.02
N SER A 143 -1.24 -1.80 -2.59
CA SER A 143 -0.37 -0.62 -2.49
C SER A 143 -0.73 0.49 -3.48
N SER A 144 -1.31 0.16 -4.64
CA SER A 144 -1.71 1.18 -5.61
C SER A 144 -2.90 2.03 -5.18
N LEU A 145 -3.70 1.54 -4.22
CA LEU A 145 -4.97 2.14 -3.81
C LEU A 145 -5.89 2.46 -5.01
N GLY A 146 -5.70 1.71 -6.11
CA GLY A 146 -6.31 1.98 -7.40
C GLY A 146 -7.42 1.02 -7.78
N ILE A 147 -8.46 1.55 -8.45
CA ILE A 147 -9.50 0.76 -9.09
C ILE A 147 -9.38 0.91 -10.60
N ASN A 148 -9.35 -0.22 -11.30
CA ASN A 148 -9.30 -0.29 -12.75
C ASN A 148 -10.66 -0.71 -13.30
N ILE A 149 -11.11 -0.09 -14.38
CA ILE A 149 -12.27 -0.52 -15.15
C ILE A 149 -11.81 -1.43 -16.27
N VAL A 150 -12.43 -2.60 -16.39
CA VAL A 150 -12.12 -3.56 -17.45
C VAL A 150 -12.68 -3.04 -18.78
N GLU A 151 -11.79 -2.85 -19.76
CA GLU A 151 -12.18 -2.48 -21.11
C GLU A 151 -12.70 -3.70 -21.86
N GLN A 152 -14.00 -3.93 -21.78
CA GLN A 152 -14.67 -4.95 -22.59
C GLN A 152 -15.90 -4.39 -23.29
N PRO A 153 -16.03 -4.61 -24.63
CA PRO A 153 -17.16 -4.12 -25.41
C PRO A 153 -18.52 -4.71 -24.98
N ASN A 154 -18.51 -5.82 -24.24
CA ASN A 154 -19.71 -6.59 -23.88
C ASN A 154 -19.90 -6.75 -22.36
N ALA A 155 -19.08 -6.10 -21.53
CA ALA A 155 -19.19 -6.23 -20.08
C ALA A 155 -20.48 -5.58 -19.56
N VAL A 156 -21.34 -6.46 -19.07
CA VAL A 156 -22.45 -6.21 -18.15
C VAL A 156 -23.35 -5.01 -18.45
N GLY A 157 -24.37 -5.25 -19.26
CA GLY A 157 -25.55 -4.37 -19.33
C GLY A 157 -25.42 -3.11 -20.18
N GLY A 158 -24.39 -2.97 -21.00
CA GLY A 158 -24.26 -1.84 -21.95
C GLY A 158 -24.01 -0.48 -21.30
N ARG A 159 -23.57 -0.44 -20.03
CA ARG A 159 -23.21 0.81 -19.36
C ARG A 159 -21.89 1.35 -19.93
N ASP A 160 -21.87 2.63 -20.24
CA ASP A 160 -20.66 3.32 -20.65
C ASP A 160 -19.70 3.55 -19.46
N ARG A 161 -18.41 3.78 -19.77
CA ARG A 161 -17.37 3.98 -18.77
C ARG A 161 -17.67 5.16 -17.82
N ALA A 162 -18.24 6.24 -18.31
CA ALA A 162 -18.52 7.42 -17.50
C ALA A 162 -19.61 7.13 -16.45
N THR A 163 -20.64 6.36 -16.84
CA THR A 163 -21.67 5.88 -15.92
C THR A 163 -21.07 4.96 -14.85
N ILE A 164 -20.20 4.01 -15.25
CA ILE A 164 -19.55 3.11 -14.30
C ILE A 164 -18.69 3.91 -13.29
N LEU A 165 -17.90 4.89 -13.75
CA LEU A 165 -17.11 5.75 -12.87
C LEU A 165 -17.99 6.55 -11.90
N ALA A 166 -19.08 7.11 -12.38
CA ALA A 166 -20.00 7.89 -11.53
C ALA A 166 -20.64 7.00 -10.44
N ASP A 167 -21.06 5.79 -10.81
CA ASP A 167 -21.65 4.82 -9.89
C ASP A 167 -20.61 4.38 -8.83
N LEU A 168 -19.37 4.06 -9.25
CA LEU A 168 -18.26 3.70 -8.35
C LEU A 168 -17.97 4.83 -7.35
N VAL A 169 -17.79 6.06 -7.84
CA VAL A 169 -17.50 7.22 -6.99
C VAL A 169 -18.64 7.46 -5.99
N SER A 170 -19.89 7.37 -6.45
CA SER A 170 -21.06 7.53 -5.60
C SER A 170 -21.12 6.47 -4.50
N ALA A 171 -20.88 5.20 -4.86
CA ALA A 171 -20.88 4.08 -3.91
C ALA A 171 -19.71 4.16 -2.92
N LEU A 172 -18.50 4.47 -3.38
CA LEU A 172 -17.31 4.61 -2.52
C LEU A 172 -17.47 5.69 -1.44
N ARG A 173 -18.11 6.80 -1.79
CA ARG A 173 -18.41 7.89 -0.84
C ARG A 173 -19.36 7.48 0.28
N GLN A 174 -20.12 6.42 0.11
CA GLN A 174 -21.05 5.90 1.12
C GLN A 174 -20.41 4.89 2.06
N VAL A 175 -19.22 4.34 1.72
CA VAL A 175 -18.56 3.32 2.54
C VAL A 175 -18.10 3.90 3.86
N ARG A 176 -18.51 3.27 4.96
CA ARG A 176 -18.19 3.70 6.32
C ARG A 176 -17.42 2.62 7.05
N ASN A 177 -16.45 3.06 7.82
CA ASN A 177 -15.77 2.20 8.79
C ASN A 177 -16.78 1.75 9.86
N PRO A 178 -17.03 0.44 10.03
CA PRO A 178 -18.07 -0.06 10.92
C PRO A 178 -17.82 0.22 12.42
N TRP A 179 -16.57 0.50 12.80
CA TRP A 179 -16.21 0.77 14.19
C TRP A 179 -16.23 2.25 14.55
N THR A 180 -15.94 3.12 13.57
CA THR A 180 -15.86 4.57 13.82
C THR A 180 -17.03 5.34 13.21
N GLY A 181 -17.76 4.76 12.25
CA GLY A 181 -18.80 5.43 11.46
C GLY A 181 -18.26 6.47 10.46
N GLN A 182 -16.95 6.69 10.43
CA GLN A 182 -16.33 7.65 9.53
C GLN A 182 -16.19 7.08 8.10
N PRO A 183 -16.10 7.91 7.07
CA PRO A 183 -15.77 7.45 5.73
C PRO A 183 -14.45 6.64 5.76
N ILE A 184 -14.40 5.50 5.05
CA ILE A 184 -13.15 4.75 4.89
C ILE A 184 -12.27 5.34 3.79
N VAL A 185 -12.89 5.96 2.78
CA VAL A 185 -12.22 6.68 1.69
C VAL A 185 -12.32 8.18 1.98
N ALA A 186 -11.17 8.82 2.16
CA ALA A 186 -11.08 10.25 2.43
C ALA A 186 -11.15 11.07 1.14
N GLN A 187 -10.46 10.63 0.07
CA GLN A 187 -10.46 11.29 -1.23
C GLN A 187 -10.50 10.24 -2.36
N ILE A 188 -11.05 10.64 -3.48
CA ILE A 188 -11.12 9.86 -4.71
C ILE A 188 -10.65 10.76 -5.83
N HIS A 189 -9.61 10.34 -6.54
CA HIS A 189 -9.06 11.03 -7.70
C HIS A 189 -9.31 10.21 -8.96
N SER A 190 -9.78 10.86 -10.02
CA SER A 190 -9.79 10.27 -11.35
C SER A 190 -8.36 10.11 -11.89
N ARG A 191 -8.20 9.34 -12.95
CA ARG A 191 -6.89 9.11 -13.57
C ARG A 191 -6.18 10.41 -13.95
N ASP A 192 -6.89 11.31 -14.60
CA ASP A 192 -6.39 12.61 -15.06
C ASP A 192 -6.10 13.60 -13.92
N GLU A 193 -6.74 13.46 -12.77
CA GLU A 193 -6.41 14.20 -11.56
C GLU A 193 -5.17 13.64 -10.84
N ALA A 194 -4.99 12.32 -10.85
CA ALA A 194 -3.91 11.65 -10.11
C ALA A 194 -2.60 11.58 -10.90
N PHE A 195 -2.68 11.52 -12.22
CA PHE A 195 -1.51 11.29 -13.08
C PHE A 195 -1.43 12.34 -14.20
N ALA A 196 -0.20 12.70 -14.54
CA ALA A 196 0.08 13.60 -15.66
C ALA A 196 1.16 13.00 -16.57
N GLY A 197 1.12 13.38 -17.87
CA GLY A 197 2.14 13.01 -18.83
C GLY A 197 1.77 11.83 -19.73
N PRO A 198 2.71 11.38 -20.58
CA PRO A 198 2.41 10.46 -21.68
C PRO A 198 2.03 9.04 -21.26
N PHE A 199 2.22 8.70 -20.00
CA PHE A 199 1.95 7.37 -19.44
C PHE A 199 0.71 7.32 -18.55
N GLU A 200 -0.05 8.41 -18.39
CA GLU A 200 -1.25 8.49 -17.57
C GLU A 200 -2.26 7.36 -17.87
N ARG A 201 -2.38 6.96 -19.15
CA ARG A 201 -3.28 5.90 -19.60
C ARG A 201 -3.05 4.54 -18.92
N TYR A 202 -1.86 4.32 -18.32
CA TYR A 202 -1.54 3.08 -17.60
C TYR A 202 -1.86 3.16 -16.12
N GLY A 203 -2.22 4.34 -15.62
CA GLY A 203 -2.71 4.51 -14.25
C GLY A 203 -4.10 3.91 -14.06
N PRO A 204 -4.49 3.60 -12.81
CA PRO A 204 -5.84 3.16 -12.48
C PRO A 204 -6.87 4.24 -12.84
N ASP A 205 -8.12 3.85 -13.00
CA ASP A 205 -9.21 4.76 -13.33
C ASP A 205 -9.60 5.68 -12.17
N LEU A 206 -9.51 5.13 -10.96
CA LEU A 206 -9.65 5.86 -9.71
C LEU A 206 -8.47 5.54 -8.81
N THR A 207 -7.96 6.54 -8.13
CA THR A 207 -6.98 6.41 -7.04
C THR A 207 -7.61 6.90 -5.75
N LEU A 208 -7.49 6.12 -4.69
CA LEU A 208 -8.12 6.39 -3.41
C LEU A 208 -7.11 6.89 -2.39
N THR A 209 -7.51 7.86 -1.59
CA THR A 209 -6.85 8.15 -0.31
C THR A 209 -7.73 7.60 0.79
N LEU A 210 -7.16 6.75 1.64
CA LEU A 210 -7.90 6.19 2.78
C LEU A 210 -7.86 7.13 3.98
N SER A 211 -8.83 6.99 4.84
CA SER A 211 -8.82 7.60 6.16
C SER A 211 -7.70 7.02 7.02
N ASP A 212 -7.23 7.78 8.00
CA ASP A 212 -6.12 7.35 8.85
C ASP A 212 -6.42 6.03 9.57
N GLY A 213 -5.39 5.18 9.69
CA GLY A 213 -5.52 3.86 10.28
C GLY A 213 -6.12 2.77 9.36
N ALA A 214 -6.59 3.12 8.16
CA ALA A 214 -7.14 2.17 7.21
C ALA A 214 -6.09 1.58 6.26
N ALA A 215 -6.33 0.36 5.81
CA ALA A 215 -5.61 -0.31 4.74
C ALA A 215 -6.60 -1.02 3.79
N ILE A 216 -6.17 -1.28 2.57
CA ILE A 216 -6.92 -2.08 1.60
C ILE A 216 -6.37 -3.50 1.57
N SER A 217 -7.29 -4.47 1.42
CA SER A 217 -6.99 -5.82 0.94
C SER A 217 -7.72 -6.06 -0.38
N ILE A 218 -7.04 -6.68 -1.33
CA ILE A 218 -7.64 -7.08 -2.61
C ILE A 218 -8.12 -8.53 -2.59
N LEU A 219 -7.88 -9.24 -1.52
CA LEU A 219 -8.20 -10.66 -1.39
C LEU A 219 -9.72 -10.89 -1.41
N ARG A 220 -10.15 -12.06 -1.90
CA ARG A 220 -11.52 -12.53 -1.73
C ARG A 220 -11.81 -12.73 -0.25
N SER A 221 -12.96 -12.28 0.21
CA SER A 221 -13.33 -12.33 1.62
C SER A 221 -14.85 -12.44 1.76
N ASP A 222 -15.30 -13.11 2.81
CA ASP A 222 -16.69 -13.18 3.24
C ASP A 222 -17.11 -11.98 4.09
N VAL A 223 -16.17 -11.10 4.44
CA VAL A 223 -16.40 -9.86 5.17
C VAL A 223 -15.82 -8.67 4.41
N LEU A 224 -16.46 -7.51 4.52
CA LEU A 224 -15.97 -6.28 3.91
C LEU A 224 -14.89 -5.58 4.72
N PHE A 225 -14.88 -5.82 6.03
CA PHE A 225 -13.97 -5.17 6.96
C PHE A 225 -13.44 -6.15 7.99
N ARG A 226 -12.18 -5.96 8.36
CA ARG A 226 -11.57 -6.64 9.51
C ARG A 226 -10.79 -5.62 10.32
N ARG A 227 -10.91 -5.71 11.65
CA ARG A 227 -10.05 -4.96 12.56
C ARG A 227 -8.95 -5.86 13.07
N ARG A 228 -7.73 -5.36 13.07
CA ARG A 228 -6.58 -6.04 13.62
C ARG A 228 -6.52 -5.78 15.13
N ASP A 229 -6.31 -6.84 15.92
CA ASP A 229 -6.06 -6.72 17.35
C ASP A 229 -4.71 -6.03 17.61
N ILE A 230 -3.73 -6.32 16.77
CA ILE A 230 -2.41 -5.69 16.77
C ILE A 230 -2.26 -4.93 15.46
N PRO A 231 -2.11 -3.60 15.51
CA PRO A 231 -1.91 -2.81 14.30
C PRO A 231 -0.56 -3.12 13.66
N LEU A 232 -0.56 -3.11 12.34
CA LEU A 232 0.63 -3.24 11.52
C LEU A 232 1.01 -1.88 10.94
N GLY A 233 2.23 -1.74 10.45
CA GLY A 233 2.64 -0.55 9.73
C GLY A 233 2.03 -0.48 8.34
N ASN A 234 1.66 0.71 7.91
CA ASN A 234 1.22 0.98 6.55
C ASN A 234 1.66 2.37 6.10
N HIS A 235 1.72 2.56 4.79
CA HIS A 235 2.16 3.80 4.17
C HIS A 235 1.29 4.99 4.58
N LYS A 236 1.94 6.15 4.75
CA LYS A 236 1.33 7.47 4.99
C LYS A 236 1.89 8.46 3.98
N TRP A 237 1.13 9.54 3.74
CA TRP A 237 1.52 10.57 2.76
C TRP A 237 2.77 11.36 3.17
N ASP A 238 2.90 11.67 4.45
CA ASP A 238 4.00 12.49 4.94
C ASP A 238 5.25 11.64 5.12
N GLY A 239 6.22 11.84 4.24
CA GLY A 239 7.53 11.20 4.28
C GLY A 239 8.62 12.10 4.83
N VAL A 240 9.87 11.74 4.58
CA VAL A 240 11.08 12.46 5.02
C VAL A 240 11.77 13.06 3.81
N PHE A 241 12.21 14.31 3.95
CA PHE A 241 13.10 14.98 2.99
C PHE A 241 14.13 15.82 3.76
N ILE A 242 15.41 15.51 3.56
CA ILE A 242 16.56 16.20 4.18
C ILE A 242 17.56 16.52 3.07
N ALA A 243 18.04 17.76 3.00
CA ALA A 243 19.04 18.23 2.04
C ALA A 243 20.03 19.19 2.68
#